data_c0a8f68a48947f9bd6432fc75f612c11
#
_entry.id   c0a8f68a48947f9bd6432fc75f612c11
#
_cell.length_a   1.000
_cell.length_b   1.000
_cell.length_c   1.000
_cell.angle_alpha   90.00
_cell.angle_beta   90.00
_cell.angle_gamma   90.00
#
_symmetry.space_group_name_H-M   'P 1'
#
loop_
_entity.id
_entity.type
_entity.pdbx_description
1 polymer ?
#
loop_
_entity_poly.entity_id
_entity_poly.type
_entity_poly.pdbx_seq_one_letter_code
_entity_poly.pdbx_strand_id
1 'polypeptide(L)'
;MVKVSICVPAYKNPVGVERLLESIKVQSFTDYEVVVTDDSPDGSVEEVVRRAEVPGIVYVRNAVRKGATGNWNEAVRHASGEYIKIMHHDDWFTDRDCLARFVEMLEEHPEADLAFCGSRQVMLDGVGNRTGEEFDRAISDEHLKMISEDWRDLYIGDYIGAPSATIYRKGAPEYEEKLTWIVDVEFYMRLLQRNPRFVVSKEPFVSIGVSENQLTE
;
A
#
# COMPACT_ATOMS: atom_id res chain seq x y z
N MET A 1 15.83 -0.85 -15.34
CA MET A 1 15.44 -0.79 -13.90
C MET A 1 13.95 -0.53 -13.95
N VAL A 2 13.14 -1.34 -13.26
CA VAL A 2 11.68 -1.12 -13.22
C VAL A 2 11.36 0.18 -12.49
N LYS A 3 10.27 0.82 -12.89
CA LYS A 3 9.85 2.10 -12.31
C LYS A 3 9.19 1.91 -10.94
N VAL A 4 8.26 0.97 -10.82
CA VAL A 4 7.50 0.74 -9.59
C VAL A 4 7.66 -0.70 -9.12
N SER A 5 7.95 -0.89 -7.82
CA SER A 5 7.75 -2.17 -7.15
C SER A 5 6.45 -2.14 -6.37
N ILE A 6 5.46 -2.94 -6.78
CA ILE A 6 4.24 -3.16 -6.02
C ILE A 6 4.51 -4.25 -5.01
N CYS A 7 4.64 -3.86 -3.75
CA CYS A 7 4.96 -4.75 -2.62
C CYS A 7 3.68 -5.25 -1.96
N VAL A 8 3.45 -6.56 -1.99
CA VAL A 8 2.24 -7.21 -1.48
C VAL A 8 2.59 -8.13 -0.32
N PRO A 9 2.55 -7.65 0.92
CA PRO A 9 2.73 -8.50 2.10
C PRO A 9 1.46 -9.30 2.37
N ALA A 10 1.50 -10.61 2.15
CA ALA A 10 0.36 -11.51 2.24
C ALA A 10 0.37 -12.36 3.53
N TYR A 11 -0.82 -12.67 4.03
CA TYR A 11 -1.07 -13.60 5.12
C TYR A 11 -2.50 -14.15 5.08
N LYS A 12 -2.67 -15.46 4.84
CA LYS A 12 -3.94 -16.21 4.95
C LYS A 12 -5.16 -15.64 4.19
N ASN A 13 -5.00 -14.78 3.21
CA ASN A 13 -6.12 -14.17 2.49
C ASN A 13 -5.99 -14.38 0.96
N PRO A 14 -6.13 -15.62 0.46
CA PRO A 14 -5.99 -15.88 -0.98
C PRO A 14 -7.04 -15.12 -1.81
N VAL A 15 -8.26 -14.91 -1.30
CA VAL A 15 -9.33 -14.18 -2.00
C VAL A 15 -8.96 -12.69 -2.17
N GLY A 16 -8.42 -12.06 -1.13
CA GLY A 16 -7.94 -10.68 -1.20
C GLY A 16 -6.75 -10.54 -2.15
N VAL A 17 -5.76 -11.45 -2.04
CA VAL A 17 -4.60 -11.48 -2.95
C VAL A 17 -5.04 -11.64 -4.41
N GLU A 18 -5.98 -12.52 -4.71
CA GLU A 18 -6.50 -12.71 -6.07
C GLU A 18 -7.14 -11.42 -6.60
N ARG A 19 -8.00 -10.78 -5.81
CA ARG A 19 -8.62 -9.49 -6.16
C ARG A 19 -7.57 -8.40 -6.42
N LEU A 20 -6.58 -8.29 -5.56
CA LEU A 20 -5.49 -7.33 -5.72
C LEU A 20 -4.72 -7.59 -7.02
N LEU A 21 -4.30 -8.82 -7.28
CA LEU A 21 -3.53 -9.18 -8.48
C LEU A 21 -4.34 -8.93 -9.75
N GLU A 22 -5.64 -9.20 -9.77
CA GLU A 22 -6.50 -8.86 -10.89
C GLU A 22 -6.59 -7.33 -11.11
N SER A 23 -6.63 -6.54 -10.04
CA SER A 23 -6.60 -5.07 -10.16
C SER A 23 -5.27 -4.53 -10.68
N ILE A 24 -4.17 -5.22 -10.40
CA ILE A 24 -2.83 -4.87 -10.92
C ILE A 24 -2.73 -5.20 -12.41
N LYS A 25 -3.22 -6.34 -12.86
CA LYS A 25 -3.15 -6.78 -14.27
C LYS A 25 -3.80 -5.80 -15.24
N VAL A 26 -4.82 -5.08 -14.81
CA VAL A 26 -5.56 -4.14 -15.65
C VAL A 26 -5.00 -2.72 -15.64
N GLN A 27 -3.94 -2.46 -14.88
CA GLN A 27 -3.33 -1.13 -14.83
C GLN A 27 -2.77 -0.72 -16.20
N SER A 28 -2.99 0.54 -16.56
CA SER A 28 -2.47 1.12 -17.82
C SER A 28 -0.97 1.37 -17.78
N PHE A 29 -0.42 1.64 -16.61
CA PHE A 29 1.02 1.74 -16.39
C PHE A 29 1.63 0.35 -16.27
N THR A 30 2.64 0.02 -17.08
CA THR A 30 3.17 -1.35 -17.22
C THR A 30 4.63 -1.53 -16.80
N ASP A 31 5.35 -0.44 -16.49
CA ASP A 31 6.76 -0.53 -16.02
C ASP A 31 6.82 -0.77 -14.51
N TYR A 32 6.33 -1.94 -14.11
CA TYR A 32 6.32 -2.38 -12.71
C TYR A 32 6.76 -3.84 -12.56
N GLU A 33 7.15 -4.19 -11.35
CA GLU A 33 7.22 -5.55 -10.83
C GLU A 33 6.24 -5.72 -9.67
N VAL A 34 5.86 -6.94 -9.38
CA VAL A 34 5.06 -7.28 -8.19
C VAL A 34 5.89 -8.19 -7.29
N VAL A 35 6.06 -7.79 -6.03
CA VAL A 35 6.77 -8.57 -5.01
C VAL A 35 5.76 -9.02 -3.97
N VAL A 36 5.44 -10.32 -3.96
CA VAL A 36 4.56 -10.92 -2.97
C VAL A 36 5.41 -11.62 -1.92
N THR A 37 5.34 -11.17 -0.67
CA THR A 37 5.94 -11.87 0.48
C THR A 37 4.87 -12.51 1.32
N ASP A 38 5.01 -13.79 1.67
CA ASP A 38 3.96 -14.59 2.26
C ASP A 38 4.36 -15.17 3.61
N ASP A 39 3.63 -14.77 4.64
CA ASP A 39 3.72 -15.26 6.02
C ASP A 39 2.73 -16.39 6.33
N SER A 40 1.97 -16.88 5.32
CA SER A 40 0.95 -17.92 5.53
C SER A 40 1.56 -19.25 5.96
N PRO A 41 0.88 -19.99 6.81
CA PRO A 41 1.35 -21.34 7.23
C PRO A 41 1.16 -22.39 6.14
N ASP A 42 0.33 -22.12 5.14
CA ASP A 42 -0.06 -23.04 4.06
C ASP A 42 0.29 -22.48 2.67
N GLY A 43 -0.02 -23.21 1.61
CA GLY A 43 0.26 -22.84 0.22
C GLY A 43 -0.88 -22.10 -0.49
N SER A 44 -1.90 -21.63 0.21
CA SER A 44 -3.09 -21.04 -0.42
C SER A 44 -2.79 -19.77 -1.20
N VAL A 45 -1.94 -18.89 -0.67
CA VAL A 45 -1.48 -17.66 -1.33
C VAL A 45 -0.57 -17.99 -2.52
N GLU A 46 0.36 -18.95 -2.36
CA GLU A 46 1.26 -19.39 -3.42
C GLU A 46 0.48 -19.89 -4.65
N GLU A 47 -0.57 -20.66 -4.42
CA GLU A 47 -1.42 -21.17 -5.49
C GLU A 47 -2.10 -20.04 -6.28
N VAL A 48 -2.61 -19.02 -5.59
CA VAL A 48 -3.21 -17.84 -6.23
C VAL A 48 -2.17 -17.09 -7.05
N VAL A 49 -1.01 -16.80 -6.47
CA VAL A 49 0.07 -16.09 -7.16
C VAL A 49 0.51 -16.83 -8.43
N ARG A 50 0.66 -18.15 -8.35
CA ARG A 50 1.05 -18.97 -9.51
C ARG A 50 0.01 -18.96 -10.64
N ARG A 51 -1.29 -18.84 -10.31
CA ARG A 51 -2.38 -18.79 -11.29
C ARG A 51 -2.63 -17.40 -11.87
N ALA A 52 -2.20 -16.35 -11.17
CA ALA A 52 -2.54 -14.98 -11.51
C ALA A 52 -1.93 -14.50 -12.85
N GLU A 53 -0.85 -15.13 -13.34
CA GLU A 53 -0.18 -14.77 -14.61
C GLU A 53 0.15 -13.26 -14.72
N VAL A 54 0.60 -12.66 -13.61
CA VAL A 54 1.02 -11.26 -13.57
C VAL A 54 2.46 -11.16 -14.08
N PRO A 55 2.76 -10.36 -15.11
CA PRO A 55 4.13 -10.19 -15.58
C PRO A 55 5.05 -9.63 -14.48
N GLY A 56 6.26 -10.17 -14.37
CA GLY A 56 7.27 -9.68 -13.43
C GLY A 56 6.96 -9.96 -11.95
N ILE A 57 6.06 -10.92 -11.67
CA ILE A 57 5.75 -11.30 -10.29
C ILE A 57 6.88 -12.12 -9.67
N VAL A 58 7.29 -11.71 -8.47
CA VAL A 58 8.23 -12.40 -7.60
C VAL A 58 7.48 -12.86 -6.36
N TYR A 59 7.49 -14.16 -6.07
CA TYR A 59 6.90 -14.72 -4.87
C TYR A 59 7.97 -15.21 -3.91
N VAL A 60 7.89 -14.79 -2.66
CA VAL A 60 8.81 -15.14 -1.58
C VAL A 60 7.99 -15.62 -0.38
N ARG A 61 8.10 -16.91 -0.06
CA ARG A 61 7.53 -17.44 1.17
C ARG A 61 8.51 -17.29 2.31
N ASN A 62 8.10 -16.67 3.39
CA ASN A 62 8.95 -16.53 4.58
C ASN A 62 9.13 -17.90 5.26
N ALA A 63 10.36 -18.32 5.45
CA ALA A 63 10.68 -19.58 6.12
C ALA A 63 10.22 -19.59 7.60
N VAL A 64 10.19 -18.41 8.21
CA VAL A 64 9.68 -18.17 9.57
C VAL A 64 8.79 -16.93 9.49
N ARG A 65 7.62 -17.01 10.11
CA ARG A 65 6.66 -15.90 10.17
C ARG A 65 7.31 -14.65 10.76
N LYS A 66 7.23 -13.55 10.03
CA LYS A 66 7.83 -12.25 10.40
C LYS A 66 6.86 -11.30 11.10
N GLY A 67 5.55 -11.59 11.03
CA GLY A 67 4.50 -10.65 11.44
C GLY A 67 4.25 -9.56 10.41
N ALA A 68 3.22 -8.74 10.63
CA ALA A 68 2.77 -7.77 9.64
C ALA A 68 3.90 -6.84 9.19
N THR A 69 4.48 -6.10 10.11
CA THR A 69 5.54 -5.10 9.83
C THR A 69 6.81 -5.73 9.25
N GLY A 70 7.24 -6.88 9.80
CA GLY A 70 8.39 -7.61 9.26
C GLY A 70 8.16 -8.12 7.84
N ASN A 71 6.93 -8.51 7.50
CA ASN A 71 6.55 -8.94 6.16
C ASN A 71 6.50 -7.75 5.18
N TRP A 72 6.09 -6.54 5.64
CA TRP A 72 6.17 -5.32 4.83
C TRP A 72 7.63 -4.98 4.48
N ASN A 73 8.51 -4.99 5.46
CA ASN A 73 9.93 -4.75 5.25
C ASN A 73 10.54 -5.79 4.30
N GLU A 74 10.15 -7.05 4.43
CA GLU A 74 10.65 -8.10 3.55
C GLU A 74 10.25 -7.86 2.08
N ALA A 75 9.02 -7.44 1.82
CA ALA A 75 8.58 -7.08 0.48
C ALA A 75 9.40 -5.90 -0.10
N VAL A 76 9.66 -4.88 0.71
CA VAL A 76 10.47 -3.72 0.31
C VAL A 76 11.94 -4.12 0.06
N ARG A 77 12.52 -5.05 0.84
CA ARG A 77 13.90 -5.53 0.63
C ARG A 77 14.07 -6.25 -0.70
N HIS A 78 13.05 -6.91 -1.20
CA HIS A 78 13.05 -7.57 -2.51
C HIS A 78 12.73 -6.63 -3.68
N ALA A 79 12.28 -5.39 -3.40
CA ALA A 79 11.91 -4.42 -4.41
C ALA A 79 13.12 -3.85 -5.14
N SER A 80 13.05 -3.76 -6.48
CA SER A 80 14.10 -3.18 -7.33
C SER A 80 13.73 -1.83 -7.94
N GLY A 81 12.45 -1.47 -7.94
CA GLY A 81 11.89 -0.26 -8.55
C GLY A 81 12.39 1.05 -7.93
N GLU A 82 12.26 2.12 -8.69
CA GLU A 82 12.56 3.49 -8.24
C GLU A 82 11.54 3.97 -7.20
N TYR A 83 10.27 3.56 -7.37
CA TYR A 83 9.19 3.84 -6.45
C TYR A 83 8.71 2.57 -5.76
N ILE A 84 8.34 2.71 -4.50
CA ILE A 84 7.78 1.64 -3.68
C ILE A 84 6.29 1.91 -3.47
N LYS A 85 5.48 0.95 -3.83
CA LYS A 85 4.02 0.94 -3.67
C LYS A 85 3.60 -0.24 -2.82
N ILE A 86 3.43 -0.03 -1.50
CA ILE A 86 2.83 -1.08 -0.66
C ILE A 86 1.35 -1.21 -1.04
N MET A 87 0.90 -2.45 -1.21
CA MET A 87 -0.52 -2.80 -1.35
C MET A 87 -0.82 -3.93 -0.38
N HIS A 88 -1.60 -3.67 0.64
CA HIS A 88 -2.04 -4.72 1.54
C HIS A 88 -2.90 -5.73 0.77
N HIS A 89 -2.82 -6.98 1.16
CA HIS A 89 -3.42 -8.09 0.41
C HIS A 89 -4.97 -8.09 0.36
N ASP A 90 -5.62 -7.22 1.15
CA ASP A 90 -7.06 -6.98 1.19
C ASP A 90 -7.52 -5.71 0.46
N ASP A 91 -6.55 -4.91 -0.05
CA ASP A 91 -6.77 -3.69 -0.81
C ASP A 91 -6.61 -3.93 -2.32
N TRP A 92 -7.12 -3.01 -3.16
CA TRP A 92 -6.97 -3.07 -4.62
C TRP A 92 -7.05 -1.69 -5.27
N PHE A 93 -6.58 -1.55 -6.50
CA PHE A 93 -6.72 -0.31 -7.26
C PHE A 93 -8.18 -0.06 -7.64
N THR A 94 -8.63 1.19 -7.52
CA THR A 94 -10.03 1.58 -7.78
C THR A 94 -10.36 1.50 -9.27
N ASP A 95 -9.43 1.87 -10.15
CA ASP A 95 -9.55 1.81 -11.61
C ASP A 95 -8.22 1.50 -12.30
N ARG A 96 -8.24 1.41 -13.64
CA ARG A 96 -7.09 1.00 -14.45
C ARG A 96 -5.96 2.04 -14.54
N ASP A 97 -6.19 3.30 -14.20
CA ASP A 97 -5.22 4.38 -14.36
C ASP A 97 -4.58 4.82 -13.02
N CYS A 98 -4.95 4.16 -11.93
CA CYS A 98 -4.51 4.54 -10.58
C CYS A 98 -2.98 4.49 -10.41
N LEU A 99 -2.32 3.44 -10.92
CA LEU A 99 -0.85 3.32 -10.82
C LEU A 99 -0.16 4.41 -11.65
N ALA A 100 -0.69 4.73 -12.84
CA ALA A 100 -0.18 5.83 -13.66
C ALA A 100 -0.24 7.16 -12.90
N ARG A 101 -1.39 7.46 -12.29
CA ARG A 101 -1.58 8.68 -11.50
C ARG A 101 -0.64 8.77 -10.30
N PHE A 102 -0.39 7.66 -9.59
CA PHE A 102 0.61 7.64 -8.52
C PHE A 102 2.02 7.97 -9.04
N VAL A 103 2.40 7.44 -10.20
CA VAL A 103 3.70 7.71 -10.81
C VAL A 103 3.80 9.16 -11.24
N GLU A 104 2.78 9.70 -11.92
CA GLU A 104 2.71 11.10 -12.35
C GLU A 104 2.88 12.06 -11.17
N MET A 105 2.25 11.81 -10.02
CA MET A 105 2.40 12.65 -8.83
C MET A 105 3.87 12.84 -8.42
N LEU A 106 4.69 11.77 -8.44
CA LEU A 106 6.11 11.88 -8.07
C LEU A 106 7.01 12.34 -9.22
N GLU A 107 6.62 12.07 -10.49
CA GLU A 107 7.37 12.55 -11.66
C GLU A 107 7.24 14.07 -11.84
N GLU A 108 6.03 14.61 -11.62
CA GLU A 108 5.79 16.05 -11.71
C GLU A 108 6.36 16.83 -10.51
N HIS A 109 6.66 16.12 -9.41
CA HIS A 109 7.18 16.69 -8.17
C HIS A 109 8.49 15.99 -7.72
N PRO A 110 9.60 16.19 -8.48
CA PRO A 110 10.86 15.51 -8.17
C PRO A 110 11.46 15.90 -6.81
N GLU A 111 11.00 16.99 -6.21
CA GLU A 111 11.37 17.44 -4.87
C GLU A 111 10.68 16.65 -3.74
N ALA A 112 9.62 15.89 -4.01
CA ALA A 112 8.88 15.11 -3.02
C ALA A 112 9.32 13.65 -3.00
N ASP A 113 9.39 13.06 -1.81
CA ASP A 113 9.69 11.62 -1.62
C ASP A 113 8.44 10.79 -1.35
N LEU A 114 7.31 11.42 -1.02
CA LEU A 114 6.04 10.79 -0.68
C LEU A 114 4.90 11.40 -1.49
N ALA A 115 4.05 10.55 -2.04
CA ALA A 115 2.74 10.94 -2.52
C ALA A 115 1.66 10.04 -1.90
N PHE A 116 0.48 10.62 -1.64
CA PHE A 116 -0.66 9.86 -1.12
C PHE A 116 -1.99 10.34 -1.72
N CYS A 117 -2.99 9.49 -1.63
CA CYS A 117 -4.28 9.73 -2.25
C CYS A 117 -5.44 9.47 -1.28
N GLY A 118 -6.65 9.86 -1.69
CA GLY A 118 -7.87 9.37 -1.08
C GLY A 118 -8.03 7.87 -1.27
N SER A 119 -8.92 7.28 -0.50
CA SER A 119 -9.25 5.86 -0.57
C SER A 119 -10.75 5.64 -0.56
N ARG A 120 -11.20 4.57 -1.22
CA ARG A 120 -12.57 4.09 -1.11
C ARG A 120 -12.64 2.98 -0.08
N GLN A 121 -13.40 3.19 0.98
CA GLN A 121 -13.67 2.17 1.98
C GLN A 121 -14.78 1.25 1.44
N VAL A 122 -14.51 -0.04 1.33
CA VAL A 122 -15.47 -1.03 0.79
C VAL A 122 -15.74 -2.08 1.85
N MET A 123 -16.98 -2.14 2.32
CA MET A 123 -17.36 -3.11 3.34
C MET A 123 -17.39 -4.52 2.77
N LEU A 124 -16.70 -5.45 3.45
CA LEU A 124 -16.60 -6.86 3.08
C LEU A 124 -17.29 -7.73 4.12
N ASP A 125 -17.93 -8.81 3.65
CA ASP A 125 -18.46 -9.85 4.53
C ASP A 125 -17.33 -10.74 5.10
N GLY A 126 -17.68 -11.68 6.00
CA GLY A 126 -16.73 -12.60 6.65
C GLY A 126 -15.96 -13.54 5.71
N VAL A 127 -16.34 -13.59 4.42
CA VAL A 127 -15.66 -14.38 3.38
C VAL A 127 -15.00 -13.50 2.30
N GLY A 128 -15.05 -12.18 2.47
CA GLY A 128 -14.35 -11.22 1.62
C GLY A 128 -15.12 -10.73 0.39
N ASN A 129 -16.45 -10.98 0.30
CA ASN A 129 -17.28 -10.38 -0.74
C ASN A 129 -17.72 -8.97 -0.36
N ARG A 130 -17.94 -8.11 -1.38
CA ARG A 130 -18.49 -6.76 -1.16
C ARG A 130 -19.93 -6.85 -0.65
N THR A 131 -20.27 -6.09 0.39
CA THR A 131 -21.64 -6.00 0.91
C THR A 131 -22.51 -4.99 0.13
N GLY A 132 -21.87 -4.13 -0.67
CA GLY A 132 -22.52 -3.04 -1.41
C GLY A 132 -22.42 -1.69 -0.70
N GLU A 133 -21.90 -1.66 0.53
CA GLU A 133 -21.65 -0.42 1.25
C GLU A 133 -20.23 0.08 0.97
N GLU A 134 -20.10 1.33 0.51
CA GLU A 134 -18.82 1.97 0.25
C GLU A 134 -18.91 3.49 0.46
N PHE A 135 -17.78 4.10 0.84
CA PHE A 135 -17.67 5.56 0.93
C PHE A 135 -16.22 5.99 0.70
N ASP A 136 -16.04 7.20 0.17
CA ASP A 136 -14.72 7.74 -0.09
C ASP A 136 -14.20 8.49 1.14
N ARG A 137 -12.91 8.31 1.46
CA ARG A 137 -12.15 8.99 2.51
C ARG A 137 -11.00 9.74 1.87
N ALA A 138 -10.85 11.00 2.20
CA ALA A 138 -9.71 11.81 1.81
C ALA A 138 -9.35 12.78 2.93
N ILE A 139 -8.11 13.28 2.92
CA ILE A 139 -7.68 14.32 3.86
C ILE A 139 -8.52 15.60 3.68
N SER A 140 -8.97 16.20 4.78
CA SER A 140 -9.66 17.49 4.75
C SER A 140 -8.68 18.63 4.42
N ASP A 141 -9.21 19.77 3.92
CA ASP A 141 -8.37 20.94 3.66
C ASP A 141 -7.70 21.49 4.93
N GLU A 142 -8.38 21.37 6.06
CA GLU A 142 -7.86 21.76 7.37
C GLU A 142 -6.67 20.90 7.78
N HIS A 143 -6.82 19.56 7.73
CA HIS A 143 -5.74 18.64 8.08
C HIS A 143 -4.58 18.69 7.08
N LEU A 144 -4.87 18.88 5.78
CA LEU A 144 -3.84 19.07 4.77
C LEU A 144 -3.01 20.32 5.04
N LYS A 145 -3.65 21.43 5.38
CA LYS A 145 -2.96 22.66 5.76
C LYS A 145 -2.09 22.43 7.00
N MET A 146 -2.64 21.78 8.03
CA MET A 146 -1.97 21.49 9.29
C MET A 146 -0.67 20.70 9.07
N ILE A 147 -0.72 19.55 8.37
CA ILE A 147 0.47 18.74 8.13
C ILE A 147 1.44 19.36 7.12
N SER A 148 0.97 20.31 6.27
CA SER A 148 1.84 21.08 5.36
C SER A 148 2.62 22.15 6.09
N GLU A 149 2.06 22.71 7.16
CA GLU A 149 2.73 23.69 8.03
C GLU A 149 3.70 22.98 9.01
N ASP A 150 3.26 21.86 9.59
CA ASP A 150 4.07 21.03 10.46
C ASP A 150 3.69 19.53 10.34
N TRP A 151 4.50 18.75 9.65
CA TRP A 151 4.29 17.31 9.50
C TRP A 151 4.22 16.54 10.84
N ARG A 152 4.74 17.12 11.94
CA ARG A 152 4.68 16.51 13.28
C ARG A 152 3.25 16.41 13.81
N ASP A 153 2.31 17.15 13.23
CA ASP A 153 0.89 17.04 13.57
C ASP A 153 0.29 15.67 13.17
N LEU A 154 0.98 14.86 12.38
CA LEU A 154 0.64 13.44 12.20
C LEU A 154 0.63 12.65 13.52
N TYR A 155 1.29 13.15 14.57
CA TYR A 155 1.20 12.55 15.91
C TYR A 155 -0.21 12.66 16.52
N ILE A 156 -1.01 13.61 16.07
CA ILE A 156 -2.38 13.83 16.56
C ILE A 156 -3.37 12.85 15.90
N GLY A 157 -3.09 12.46 14.65
CA GLY A 157 -3.96 11.55 13.91
C GLY A 157 -3.37 11.09 12.58
N ASP A 158 -3.84 9.94 12.12
CA ASP A 158 -3.52 9.43 10.80
C ASP A 158 -4.32 10.18 9.72
N TYR A 159 -3.70 11.20 9.16
CA TYR A 159 -4.28 12.02 8.09
C TYR A 159 -3.86 11.57 6.69
N ILE A 160 -2.82 10.74 6.56
CA ILE A 160 -2.32 10.19 5.30
C ILE A 160 -3.11 8.94 4.91
N GLY A 161 -3.37 8.08 5.89
CA GLY A 161 -4.11 6.83 5.69
C GLY A 161 -3.21 5.62 5.48
N ALA A 162 -3.82 4.50 5.11
CA ALA A 162 -3.16 3.22 4.99
C ALA A 162 -1.99 3.24 3.99
N PRO A 163 -0.94 2.41 4.16
CA PRO A 163 0.18 2.28 3.22
C PRO A 163 -0.25 2.06 1.77
N SER A 164 -1.37 1.37 1.55
CA SER A 164 -1.96 1.18 0.22
C SER A 164 -2.39 2.50 -0.45
N ALA A 165 -2.65 3.57 0.31
CA ALA A 165 -2.95 4.89 -0.25
C ALA A 165 -1.70 5.72 -0.56
N THR A 166 -0.49 5.18 -0.40
CA THR A 166 0.76 5.91 -0.59
C THR A 166 1.65 5.30 -1.67
N ILE A 167 2.54 6.11 -2.22
CA ILE A 167 3.72 5.73 -3.00
C ILE A 167 4.89 6.59 -2.55
N TYR A 168 6.09 6.02 -2.50
CA TYR A 168 7.27 6.76 -2.07
C TYR A 168 8.54 6.35 -2.82
N ARG A 169 9.56 7.23 -2.81
CA ARG A 169 10.85 6.95 -3.45
C ARG A 169 11.63 5.88 -2.69
N LYS A 170 12.30 4.99 -3.43
CA LYS A 170 13.20 3.99 -2.87
C LYS A 170 14.27 4.64 -1.99
N GLY A 171 14.67 3.95 -0.93
CA GLY A 171 15.63 4.45 0.07
C GLY A 171 14.97 5.10 1.28
N ALA A 172 13.65 5.01 1.41
CA ALA A 172 12.94 5.29 2.64
C ALA A 172 13.43 4.40 3.80
N PRO A 173 13.22 4.80 5.07
CA PRO A 173 13.53 3.95 6.22
C PRO A 173 12.67 2.67 6.22
N GLU A 174 13.13 1.60 6.87
CA GLU A 174 12.28 0.44 7.12
C GLU A 174 11.18 0.77 8.13
N TYR A 175 10.05 0.07 8.07
CA TYR A 175 9.00 0.15 9.08
C TYR A 175 9.51 -0.39 10.43
N GLU A 176 9.12 0.24 11.55
CA GLU A 176 9.60 -0.15 12.89
C GLU A 176 8.89 -1.42 13.38
N GLU A 177 9.58 -2.56 13.34
CA GLU A 177 9.03 -3.89 13.64
C GLU A 177 8.61 -4.07 15.11
N LYS A 178 9.05 -3.19 16.01
CA LYS A 178 8.64 -3.22 17.42
C LYS A 178 7.26 -2.62 17.66
N LEU A 179 6.74 -1.88 16.69
CA LEU A 179 5.42 -1.30 16.78
C LEU A 179 4.37 -2.30 16.26
N THR A 180 3.25 -2.36 16.95
CA THR A 180 2.06 -3.12 16.55
C THR A 180 0.88 -2.21 16.19
N TRP A 181 0.99 -0.94 16.49
CA TRP A 181 0.00 0.11 16.25
C TRP A 181 0.68 1.37 15.71
N ILE A 182 0.02 2.16 14.88
CA ILE A 182 0.55 3.40 14.26
C ILE A 182 1.87 3.21 13.49
N VAL A 183 2.12 2.01 12.98
CA VAL A 183 3.35 1.65 12.24
C VAL A 183 3.53 2.54 11.01
N ASP A 184 2.46 2.80 10.30
CA ASP A 184 2.37 3.65 9.11
C ASP A 184 2.61 5.12 9.45
N VAL A 185 1.94 5.66 10.45
CA VAL A 185 2.11 7.05 10.90
C VAL A 185 3.56 7.31 11.34
N GLU A 186 4.16 6.41 12.11
CA GLU A 186 5.55 6.51 12.54
C GLU A 186 6.51 6.50 11.32
N PHE A 187 6.26 5.64 10.36
CA PHE A 187 7.02 5.59 9.11
C PHE A 187 6.89 6.91 8.32
N TYR A 188 5.67 7.45 8.18
CA TYR A 188 5.46 8.73 7.48
C TYR A 188 6.18 9.88 8.21
N MET A 189 6.14 9.91 9.53
CA MET A 189 6.85 10.94 10.30
C MET A 189 8.37 10.87 10.06
N ARG A 190 8.98 9.68 10.05
CA ARG A 190 10.42 9.54 9.73
C ARG A 190 10.74 9.90 8.29
N LEU A 191 9.85 9.59 7.36
CA LEU A 191 10.03 9.95 5.95
C LEU A 191 9.96 11.47 5.79
N LEU A 192 8.96 12.14 6.37
CA LEU A 192 8.77 13.59 6.31
C LEU A 192 9.81 14.36 7.15
N GLN A 193 10.37 13.75 8.18
CA GLN A 193 11.53 14.30 8.88
C GLN A 193 12.77 14.42 7.96
N ARG A 194 12.94 13.49 7.04
CA ARG A 194 14.04 13.50 6.06
C ARG A 194 13.78 14.50 4.92
N ASN A 195 12.55 14.49 4.42
CA ASN A 195 12.09 15.40 3.38
C ASN A 195 10.62 15.76 3.63
N PRO A 196 10.30 16.97 4.09
CA PRO A 196 8.95 17.36 4.47
C PRO A 196 8.01 17.60 3.28
N ARG A 197 8.50 17.37 2.05
CA ARG A 197 7.70 17.60 0.83
C ARG A 197 6.95 16.35 0.46
N PHE A 198 5.66 16.51 0.22
CA PHE A 198 4.77 15.46 -0.24
C PHE A 198 3.77 15.99 -1.27
N VAL A 199 3.16 15.08 -2.00
CA VAL A 199 2.11 15.38 -2.98
C VAL A 199 0.84 14.66 -2.59
N VAL A 200 -0.31 15.28 -2.78
CA VAL A 200 -1.60 14.72 -2.40
C VAL A 200 -2.62 14.81 -3.53
N SER A 201 -3.39 13.74 -3.70
CA SER A 201 -4.65 13.72 -4.44
C SER A 201 -5.79 13.37 -3.50
N LYS A 202 -6.93 14.04 -3.60
CA LYS A 202 -8.14 13.68 -2.85
C LYS A 202 -8.98 12.59 -3.51
N GLU A 203 -8.65 12.24 -4.75
CA GLU A 203 -9.32 11.16 -5.47
C GLU A 203 -8.94 9.78 -4.88
N PRO A 204 -9.89 8.83 -4.83
CA PRO A 204 -9.63 7.49 -4.31
C PRO A 204 -8.94 6.64 -5.40
N PHE A 205 -7.63 6.45 -5.32
CA PHE A 205 -6.90 5.56 -6.24
C PHE A 205 -6.89 4.11 -5.75
N VAL A 206 -7.19 3.89 -4.48
CA VAL A 206 -7.25 2.55 -3.89
C VAL A 206 -8.56 2.31 -3.18
N SER A 207 -9.05 1.09 -3.25
CA SER A 207 -10.13 0.58 -2.43
C SER A 207 -9.53 -0.18 -1.25
N ILE A 208 -9.93 0.19 -0.04
CA ILE A 208 -9.55 -0.45 1.22
C ILE A 208 -10.67 -1.40 1.61
N GLY A 209 -10.36 -2.68 1.70
CA GLY A 209 -11.32 -3.69 2.14
C GLY A 209 -11.52 -3.59 3.66
N VAL A 210 -12.73 -3.25 4.11
CA VAL A 210 -13.09 -3.15 5.53
C VAL A 210 -13.84 -4.40 5.97
N SER A 211 -13.30 -5.14 6.92
CA SER A 211 -13.93 -6.35 7.48
C SER A 211 -13.69 -6.47 8.98
N GLU A 212 -14.50 -7.29 9.66
CA GLU A 212 -14.35 -7.56 11.10
C GLU A 212 -13.00 -8.21 11.48
N ASN A 213 -12.23 -8.69 10.50
CA ASN A 213 -10.95 -9.39 10.71
C ASN A 213 -9.72 -8.48 10.50
N GLN A 214 -9.90 -7.17 10.36
CA GLN A 214 -8.77 -6.24 10.22
C GLN A 214 -7.98 -6.09 11.53
N LEU A 215 -6.68 -5.76 11.40
CA LEU A 215 -5.80 -5.49 12.55
C LEU A 215 -6.14 -4.19 13.28
N THR A 216 -6.96 -3.34 12.65
CA THR A 216 -7.39 -2.04 13.17
C THR A 216 -8.91 -1.98 13.20
N GLU A 217 -9.50 -1.83 14.38
CA GLU A 217 -10.89 -1.45 14.60
C GLU A 217 -11.04 0.08 14.55
#